data_17572d08d0e42060f9dcc9d43a8ef4d2
#
_entry.id   17572d08d0e42060f9dcc9d43a8ef4d2
#
_cell.length_a   1.000
_cell.length_b   1.000
_cell.length_c   1.000
_cell.angle_alpha   90.00
_cell.angle_beta   90.00
_cell.angle_gamma   90.00
#
_symmetry.space_group_name_H-M   'P 1'
#
loop_
_entity.id
_entity.type
_entity.pdbx_description
1 polymer ?
#
loop_
_entity_poly.entity_id
_entity_poly.type
_entity_poly.pdbx_seq_one_letter_code
_entity_poly.pdbx_strand_id
1 'polypeptide(L)'
;MNGRGYPITLVLAATWLFALPLTTRGAEQRFDCPLWLKPDSFKADRPPEGWTAVMPQEWRLEGGGLLHGAPDESGYLKPYDAKISKNGDRETGITRWKLGTPPHPYETWLYCGYGPLQLFKRIPVDATECTATSASERGAFVETVFVCK
;
A
#
# COMPACT_ATOMS: atom_id res chain seq x y z
N MET A 1 42.45 69.87 -26.77
CA MET A 1 42.30 68.46 -27.17
C MET A 1 41.26 67.86 -26.19
N ASN A 2 40.04 67.65 -26.68
CA ASN A 2 38.86 67.32 -25.83
C ASN A 2 38.63 65.80 -25.84
N GLY A 3 38.84 65.19 -24.64
CA GLY A 3 38.45 63.76 -24.45
C GLY A 3 37.05 63.71 -23.84
N ARG A 4 36.07 63.28 -24.62
CA ARG A 4 34.70 62.95 -24.16
C ARG A 4 34.67 61.55 -23.62
N GLY A 5 34.50 61.40 -22.28
CA GLY A 5 34.20 60.12 -21.64
C GLY A 5 32.68 59.85 -21.75
N TYR A 6 32.28 58.66 -22.24
CA TYR A 6 30.92 58.15 -22.25
C TYR A 6 30.68 57.35 -20.96
N PRO A 7 29.56 57.52 -20.26
CA PRO A 7 29.23 56.67 -19.13
C PRO A 7 28.66 55.34 -19.64
N ILE A 8 29.26 54.23 -19.22
CA ILE A 8 28.74 52.87 -19.43
C ILE A 8 27.67 52.62 -18.39
N THR A 9 26.41 52.58 -18.83
CA THR A 9 25.28 52.19 -17.96
C THR A 9 25.19 50.68 -17.92
N LEU A 10 25.54 50.11 -16.77
CA LEU A 10 25.41 48.66 -16.47
C LEU A 10 23.93 48.37 -16.14
N VAL A 11 23.24 47.71 -17.06
CA VAL A 11 21.87 47.23 -16.84
C VAL A 11 21.98 45.82 -16.17
N LEU A 12 21.71 45.79 -14.88
CA LEU A 12 21.59 44.55 -14.12
C LEU A 12 20.19 43.93 -14.41
N ALA A 13 20.16 42.93 -15.26
CA ALA A 13 18.98 42.11 -15.49
C ALA A 13 18.80 41.14 -14.32
N ALA A 14 17.85 41.45 -13.42
CA ALA A 14 17.45 40.55 -12.34
C ALA A 14 16.57 39.41 -12.90
N THR A 15 17.18 38.26 -13.11
CA THR A 15 16.44 37.01 -13.46
C THR A 15 15.76 36.46 -12.22
N TRP A 16 14.45 36.67 -12.12
CA TRP A 16 13.60 36.02 -11.11
C TRP A 16 13.38 34.55 -11.51
N LEU A 17 14.13 33.65 -10.86
CA LEU A 17 13.88 32.22 -10.90
C LEU A 17 12.61 31.93 -10.09
N PHE A 18 11.49 31.76 -10.78
CA PHE A 18 10.27 31.19 -10.18
C PHE A 18 10.53 29.71 -9.87
N ALA A 19 10.87 29.42 -8.62
CA ALA A 19 10.86 28.06 -8.10
C ALA A 19 9.40 27.61 -8.00
N LEU A 20 8.91 26.85 -9.01
CA LEU A 20 7.64 26.15 -8.92
C LEU A 20 7.75 25.10 -7.81
N PRO A 21 6.80 25.07 -6.85
CA PRO A 21 6.77 24.00 -5.87
C PRO A 21 6.48 22.69 -6.60
N LEU A 22 7.46 21.79 -6.66
CA LEU A 22 7.26 20.40 -7.04
C LEU A 22 6.39 19.78 -5.94
N THR A 23 5.07 19.76 -6.16
CA THR A 23 4.18 18.92 -5.37
C THR A 23 4.53 17.46 -5.68
N THR A 24 5.37 16.85 -4.85
CA THR A 24 5.59 15.41 -4.85
C THR A 24 4.28 14.76 -4.43
N ARG A 25 3.46 14.41 -5.41
CA ARG A 25 2.33 13.53 -5.22
C ARG A 25 2.92 12.21 -4.75
N GLY A 26 2.52 11.73 -3.57
CA GLY A 26 2.99 10.46 -3.03
C GLY A 26 2.92 9.38 -4.12
N ALA A 27 4.01 8.65 -4.32
CA ALA A 27 4.07 7.65 -5.37
C ALA A 27 3.05 6.55 -5.07
N GLU A 28 2.19 6.25 -6.04
CA GLU A 28 1.27 5.11 -5.96
C GLU A 28 2.05 3.83 -5.71
N GLN A 29 1.69 3.10 -4.66
CA GLN A 29 2.32 1.83 -4.32
C GLN A 29 1.36 0.67 -4.51
N ARG A 30 1.85 -0.35 -5.20
CA ARG A 30 1.13 -1.59 -5.48
C ARG A 30 1.65 -2.72 -4.60
N PHE A 31 0.72 -3.53 -4.07
CA PHE A 31 0.99 -4.68 -3.24
C PHE A 31 0.14 -5.86 -3.73
N ASP A 32 0.77 -6.93 -4.10
CA ASP A 32 0.10 -8.16 -4.55
C ASP A 32 0.11 -9.18 -3.40
N CYS A 33 -1.07 -9.72 -3.05
CA CYS A 33 -1.15 -10.84 -2.11
C CYS A 33 -0.68 -12.13 -2.80
N PRO A 34 0.28 -12.87 -2.24
CA PRO A 34 0.61 -14.20 -2.74
C PRO A 34 -0.62 -15.11 -2.75
N LEU A 35 -0.88 -15.84 -3.84
CA LEU A 35 -2.03 -16.74 -3.91
C LEU A 35 -1.90 -17.96 -3.01
N TRP A 36 -0.66 -18.36 -2.72
CA TRP A 36 -0.32 -19.53 -1.93
C TRP A 36 0.84 -19.24 -0.98
N LEU A 37 0.71 -19.73 0.25
CA LEU A 37 1.83 -19.87 1.19
C LEU A 37 2.27 -21.32 1.20
N LYS A 38 3.52 -21.56 0.82
CA LYS A 38 4.13 -22.88 0.84
C LYS A 38 4.63 -23.24 2.23
N PRO A 39 4.73 -24.54 2.58
CA PRO A 39 5.21 -24.97 3.90
C PRO A 39 6.58 -24.41 4.29
N ASP A 40 7.49 -24.23 3.33
CA ASP A 40 8.84 -23.67 3.55
C ASP A 40 8.88 -22.15 3.74
N SER A 41 7.75 -21.46 3.43
CA SER A 41 7.62 -20.00 3.61
C SER A 41 7.37 -19.58 5.05
N PHE A 42 7.09 -20.55 5.94
CA PHE A 42 6.73 -20.27 7.34
C PHE A 42 7.57 -21.13 8.29
N LYS A 43 8.19 -20.46 9.26
CA LYS A 43 8.92 -21.12 10.36
C LYS A 43 8.45 -20.50 11.67
N ALA A 44 8.14 -21.33 12.66
CA ALA A 44 7.88 -20.82 14.00
C ALA A 44 9.22 -20.44 14.66
N ASP A 45 9.29 -19.22 15.16
CA ASP A 45 10.53 -18.69 15.76
C ASP A 45 10.91 -19.39 17.05
N ARG A 46 9.93 -19.82 17.85
CA ARG A 46 10.14 -20.39 19.20
C ARG A 46 9.16 -21.52 19.48
N PRO A 47 9.33 -22.70 18.89
CA PRO A 47 8.56 -23.84 19.34
C PRO A 47 8.94 -24.19 20.80
N PRO A 48 8.03 -24.77 21.59
CA PRO A 48 8.36 -25.28 22.92
C PRO A 48 9.55 -26.23 22.87
N GLU A 49 10.30 -26.34 24.01
CA GLU A 49 11.46 -27.20 24.08
C GLU A 49 11.11 -28.64 23.71
N GLY A 50 11.91 -29.23 22.84
CA GLY A 50 11.71 -30.60 22.35
C GLY A 50 10.64 -30.74 21.25
N TRP A 51 10.00 -29.65 20.80
CA TRP A 51 8.99 -29.66 19.74
C TRP A 51 9.51 -29.04 18.45
N THR A 52 9.02 -29.55 17.33
CA THR A 52 9.27 -28.98 16.00
C THR A 52 7.94 -28.49 15.43
N ALA A 53 7.88 -27.23 15.05
CA ALA A 53 6.71 -26.67 14.37
C ALA A 53 6.89 -26.75 12.86
N VAL A 54 5.88 -27.29 12.18
CA VAL A 54 5.83 -27.38 10.73
C VAL A 54 4.47 -26.90 10.22
N MET A 55 4.45 -26.32 9.05
CA MET A 55 3.20 -26.03 8.31
C MET A 55 2.91 -27.25 7.41
N PRO A 56 1.88 -28.05 7.73
CA PRO A 56 1.71 -29.38 7.11
C PRO A 56 1.22 -29.33 5.67
N GLN A 57 0.67 -28.18 5.23
CA GLN A 57 0.06 -28.02 3.90
C GLN A 57 0.23 -26.59 3.39
N GLU A 58 0.01 -26.40 2.10
CA GLU A 58 -0.11 -25.08 1.50
C GLU A 58 -1.39 -24.39 1.95
N TRP A 59 -1.30 -23.08 2.18
CA TRP A 59 -2.45 -22.24 2.51
C TRP A 59 -2.76 -21.31 1.36
N ARG A 60 -4.01 -21.31 0.96
CA ARG A 60 -4.50 -20.46 -0.12
C ARG A 60 -5.00 -19.13 0.42
N LEU A 61 -4.85 -18.07 -0.40
CA LEU A 61 -5.42 -16.76 -0.11
C LEU A 61 -6.95 -16.86 0.02
N GLU A 62 -7.48 -16.32 1.11
CA GLU A 62 -8.92 -16.27 1.43
C GLU A 62 -9.46 -14.84 1.47
N GLY A 63 -8.59 -13.84 1.44
CA GLY A 63 -8.98 -12.43 1.43
C GLY A 63 -7.89 -11.50 1.91
N GLY A 64 -8.25 -10.25 2.12
CA GLY A 64 -7.35 -9.23 2.63
C GLY A 64 -8.09 -7.95 2.98
N GLY A 65 -7.38 -7.04 3.62
CA GLY A 65 -7.94 -5.76 4.03
C GLY A 65 -6.89 -4.85 4.63
N LEU A 66 -7.35 -3.83 5.35
CA LEU A 66 -6.50 -2.87 6.04
C LEU A 66 -6.78 -2.87 7.53
N LEU A 67 -5.77 -2.48 8.32
CA LEU A 67 -5.90 -2.24 9.75
C LEU A 67 -5.08 -1.03 10.20
N HIS A 68 -5.50 -0.41 11.28
CA HIS A 68 -4.76 0.62 12.03
C HIS A 68 -4.16 0.02 13.30
N GLY A 69 -3.01 0.54 13.71
CA GLY A 69 -2.29 0.05 14.88
C GLY A 69 -1.41 -1.16 14.54
N ALA A 70 -0.87 -1.78 15.58
CA ALA A 70 -0.04 -2.97 15.41
C ALA A 70 -0.87 -4.16 14.91
N PRO A 71 -0.29 -5.08 14.11
CA PRO A 71 -1.01 -6.23 13.59
C PRO A 71 -1.72 -7.11 14.62
N ASP A 72 -1.21 -7.18 15.84
CA ASP A 72 -1.76 -7.93 16.96
C ASP A 72 -2.92 -7.21 17.70
N GLU A 73 -3.15 -5.91 17.42
CA GLU A 73 -4.24 -5.12 18.00
C GLU A 73 -5.59 -5.32 17.30
N SER A 74 -5.61 -5.98 16.15
CA SER A 74 -6.82 -6.29 15.36
C SER A 74 -7.68 -5.08 15.00
N GLY A 75 -7.08 -3.93 14.76
CA GLY A 75 -7.75 -2.67 14.40
C GLY A 75 -8.23 -2.62 12.93
N TYR A 76 -9.07 -3.59 12.51
CA TYR A 76 -9.54 -3.69 11.13
C TYR A 76 -10.33 -2.47 10.66
N LEU A 77 -9.94 -1.93 9.51
CA LEU A 77 -10.58 -0.77 8.91
C LEU A 77 -11.80 -1.18 8.09
N LYS A 78 -12.92 -0.53 8.39
CA LYS A 78 -14.13 -0.68 7.58
C LYS A 78 -13.95 0.07 6.24
N PRO A 79 -14.19 -0.58 5.09
CA PRO A 79 -14.20 0.11 3.80
C PRO A 79 -15.37 1.10 3.73
N TYR A 80 -15.17 2.21 3.00
CA TYR A 80 -16.25 3.16 2.74
C TYR A 80 -17.03 2.80 1.47
N ASP A 81 -16.44 2.02 0.56
CA ASP A 81 -17.06 1.54 -0.67
C ASP A 81 -16.61 0.12 -0.97
N ALA A 82 -17.54 -0.75 -1.34
CA ALA A 82 -17.26 -2.10 -1.80
C ALA A 82 -18.26 -2.48 -2.90
N LYS A 83 -17.74 -2.95 -4.02
CA LYS A 83 -18.52 -3.38 -5.18
C LYS A 83 -18.08 -4.76 -5.61
N ILE A 84 -19.04 -5.62 -5.86
CA ILE A 84 -18.84 -6.98 -6.37
C ILE A 84 -19.59 -7.10 -7.68
N SER A 85 -18.92 -7.65 -8.69
CA SER A 85 -19.51 -8.00 -9.99
C SER A 85 -19.28 -9.47 -10.25
N LYS A 86 -20.33 -10.15 -10.69
CA LYS A 86 -20.30 -11.60 -10.98
C LYS A 86 -20.60 -11.85 -12.45
N ASN A 87 -19.77 -12.67 -13.08
CA ASN A 87 -19.96 -13.11 -14.47
C ASN A 87 -19.66 -14.62 -14.55
N GLY A 88 -20.71 -15.42 -14.54
CA GLY A 88 -20.61 -16.88 -14.45
C GLY A 88 -19.90 -17.32 -13.15
N ASP A 89 -18.86 -18.12 -13.29
CA ASP A 89 -18.04 -18.62 -12.18
C ASP A 89 -17.01 -17.62 -11.68
N ARG A 90 -16.83 -16.48 -12.38
CA ARG A 90 -15.88 -15.44 -12.03
C ARG A 90 -16.58 -14.31 -11.27
N GLU A 91 -15.99 -13.94 -10.15
CA GLU A 91 -16.39 -12.79 -9.35
C GLU A 91 -15.22 -11.82 -9.23
N THR A 92 -15.50 -10.52 -9.39
CA THR A 92 -14.52 -9.46 -9.21
C THR A 92 -15.01 -8.48 -8.16
N GLY A 93 -14.12 -8.08 -7.25
CA GLY A 93 -14.42 -7.14 -6.19
C GLY A 93 -13.51 -5.92 -6.26
N ILE A 94 -14.07 -4.76 -5.93
CA ILE A 94 -13.31 -3.53 -5.69
C ILE A 94 -13.72 -3.00 -4.33
N THR A 95 -12.75 -2.85 -3.44
CA THR A 95 -12.97 -2.35 -2.08
C THR A 95 -12.08 -1.14 -1.84
N ARG A 96 -12.61 -0.08 -1.21
CA ARG A 96 -11.91 1.19 -1.01
C ARG A 96 -11.92 1.63 0.43
N TRP A 97 -10.79 2.16 0.90
CA TRP A 97 -10.60 2.74 2.22
C TRP A 97 -10.04 4.13 2.12
N LYS A 98 -10.63 5.06 2.86
CA LYS A 98 -10.04 6.38 3.13
C LYS A 98 -9.21 6.27 4.39
N LEU A 99 -7.96 6.72 4.32
CA LEU A 99 -7.03 6.71 5.45
C LEU A 99 -6.97 8.05 6.18
N GLY A 100 -7.56 9.09 5.58
CA GLY A 100 -7.54 10.44 6.13
C GLY A 100 -6.38 11.27 5.58
N THR A 101 -6.11 12.38 6.28
CA THR A 101 -5.02 13.30 5.90
C THR A 101 -3.80 13.03 6.77
N PRO A 102 -2.62 12.84 6.17
CA PRO A 102 -1.37 12.71 6.94
C PRO A 102 -1.05 13.96 7.77
N PRO A 103 -0.34 13.84 8.92
CA PRO A 103 0.17 12.59 9.47
C PRO A 103 -0.92 11.77 10.16
N HIS A 104 -0.92 10.45 9.91
CA HIS A 104 -1.85 9.55 10.59
C HIS A 104 -1.42 9.30 12.03
N PRO A 105 -2.36 9.23 12.99
CA PRO A 105 -2.04 8.99 14.40
C PRO A 105 -1.55 7.55 14.65
N TYR A 106 -1.88 6.63 13.75
CA TYR A 106 -1.52 5.21 13.84
C TYR A 106 -0.88 4.73 12.55
N GLU A 107 -0.03 3.72 12.67
CA GLU A 107 0.46 2.98 11.51
C GLU A 107 -0.70 2.28 10.80
N THR A 108 -0.63 2.21 9.49
CA THR A 108 -1.62 1.49 8.69
C THR A 108 -0.95 0.33 7.98
N TRP A 109 -1.59 -0.82 8.05
CA TRP A 109 -1.10 -2.06 7.47
C TRP A 109 -2.15 -2.65 6.53
N LEU A 110 -1.71 -3.23 5.44
CA LEU A 110 -2.51 -4.17 4.69
C LEU A 110 -2.26 -5.58 5.21
N TYR A 111 -3.26 -6.44 5.09
CA TYR A 111 -3.08 -7.86 5.35
C TYR A 111 -3.62 -8.71 4.20
N CYS A 112 -2.99 -9.87 4.01
CA CYS A 112 -3.45 -10.97 3.17
C CYS A 112 -3.73 -12.17 4.07
N GLY A 113 -4.94 -12.72 4.05
CA GLY A 113 -5.42 -13.76 4.96
C GLY A 113 -5.35 -15.14 4.33
N TYR A 114 -4.89 -16.13 5.10
CA TYR A 114 -4.72 -17.53 4.71
C TYR A 114 -5.20 -18.42 5.85
N GLY A 115 -6.52 -18.52 6.03
CA GLY A 115 -7.07 -19.20 7.20
C GLY A 115 -6.61 -18.55 8.51
N PRO A 116 -5.93 -19.28 9.38
CA PRO A 116 -5.43 -18.74 10.65
C PRO A 116 -4.19 -17.87 10.51
N LEU A 117 -3.55 -17.84 9.33
CA LEU A 117 -2.34 -17.06 9.08
C LEU A 117 -2.68 -15.75 8.36
N GLN A 118 -1.97 -14.69 8.71
CA GLN A 118 -2.06 -13.42 8.03
C GLN A 118 -0.65 -12.90 7.74
N LEU A 119 -0.45 -12.40 6.52
CA LEU A 119 0.75 -11.65 6.16
C LEU A 119 0.42 -10.17 6.23
N PHE A 120 1.28 -9.39 6.86
CA PHE A 120 1.11 -7.97 7.00
C PHE A 120 2.18 -7.20 6.23
N LYS A 121 1.77 -6.09 5.63
CA LYS A 121 2.68 -5.15 4.97
C LYS A 121 2.30 -3.74 5.38
N ARG A 122 3.26 -2.99 5.92
CA ARG A 122 3.07 -1.58 6.25
C ARG A 122 2.89 -0.78 4.97
N ILE A 123 1.90 0.09 4.93
CA ILE A 123 1.66 1.00 3.82
C ILE A 123 2.35 2.35 4.08
N PRO A 124 2.58 3.17 3.04
CA PRO A 124 3.21 4.48 3.19
C PRO A 124 2.44 5.37 4.16
N VAL A 125 3.19 6.12 4.98
CA VAL A 125 2.63 7.04 5.99
C VAL A 125 1.90 8.24 5.39
N ASP A 126 2.10 8.53 4.12
CA ASP A 126 1.50 9.61 3.35
C ASP A 126 0.31 9.14 2.49
N ALA A 127 0.00 7.85 2.50
CA ALA A 127 -1.14 7.33 1.76
C ALA A 127 -2.47 7.86 2.33
N THR A 128 -3.35 8.37 1.47
CA THR A 128 -4.65 8.92 1.84
C THR A 128 -5.82 8.00 1.49
N GLU A 129 -5.58 7.08 0.57
CA GLU A 129 -6.57 6.12 0.09
C GLU A 129 -5.88 4.82 -0.33
N CYS A 130 -6.55 3.70 -0.08
CA CYS A 130 -6.19 2.41 -0.66
C CYS A 130 -7.39 1.78 -1.37
N THR A 131 -7.12 1.11 -2.49
CA THR A 131 -8.10 0.31 -3.23
C THR A 131 -7.58 -1.12 -3.33
N ALA A 132 -8.40 -2.09 -2.95
CA ALA A 132 -8.16 -3.49 -3.26
C ALA A 132 -9.01 -3.91 -4.45
N THR A 133 -8.38 -4.58 -5.40
CA THR A 133 -9.05 -5.29 -6.49
C THR A 133 -8.83 -6.78 -6.29
N SER A 134 -9.91 -7.55 -6.27
CA SER A 134 -9.85 -9.00 -6.13
C SER A 134 -10.58 -9.70 -7.26
N ALA A 135 -10.13 -10.88 -7.61
CA ALA A 135 -10.82 -11.78 -8.50
C ALA A 135 -10.86 -13.18 -7.88
N SER A 136 -12.01 -13.85 -8.02
CA SER A 136 -12.17 -15.25 -7.65
C SER A 136 -12.83 -16.04 -8.78
N GLU A 137 -12.51 -17.33 -8.85
CA GLU A 137 -13.11 -18.28 -9.77
C GLU A 137 -13.60 -19.49 -8.97
N ARG A 138 -14.89 -19.82 -9.11
CA ARG A 138 -15.56 -20.90 -8.33
C ARG A 138 -15.35 -20.73 -6.82
N GLY A 139 -15.38 -19.48 -6.34
CA GLY A 139 -15.21 -19.14 -4.92
C GLY A 139 -13.76 -19.13 -4.42
N ALA A 140 -12.79 -19.38 -5.27
CA ALA A 140 -11.39 -19.37 -4.90
C ALA A 140 -10.68 -18.12 -5.46
N PHE A 141 -9.96 -17.37 -4.63
CA PHE A 141 -9.20 -16.20 -5.07
C PHE A 141 -8.14 -16.61 -6.10
N VAL A 142 -8.08 -15.85 -7.19
CA VAL A 142 -7.09 -15.97 -8.25
C VAL A 142 -6.22 -14.72 -8.34
N GLU A 143 -6.65 -13.62 -7.71
CA GLU A 143 -5.89 -12.38 -7.62
C GLU A 143 -6.40 -11.52 -6.45
N THR A 144 -5.51 -10.85 -5.75
CA THR A 144 -5.84 -9.73 -4.86
C THR A 144 -4.68 -8.74 -4.85
N VAL A 145 -4.98 -7.51 -5.25
CA VAL A 145 -4.01 -6.43 -5.40
C VAL A 145 -4.50 -5.21 -4.65
N PHE A 146 -3.61 -4.62 -3.87
CA PHE A 146 -3.83 -3.32 -3.24
C PHE A 146 -3.02 -2.25 -3.94
N VAL A 147 -3.64 -1.09 -4.11
CA VAL A 147 -3.02 0.12 -4.61
C VAL A 147 -3.29 1.23 -3.62
N CYS A 148 -2.24 1.82 -3.03
CA CYS A 148 -2.32 2.90 -2.06
C CYS A 148 -1.64 4.16 -2.62
N LYS A 149 -2.25 5.34 -2.41
CA LYS A 149 -1.77 6.64 -2.90
C LYS A 149 -2.05 7.76 -1.88
#